data_1823efd16fad6022e643dbe5c46c55a7
#
_entry.id   1823efd16fad6022e643dbe5c46c55a7
#
_cell.length_a   1.000
_cell.length_b   1.000
_cell.length_c   1.000
_cell.angle_alpha   90.00
_cell.angle_beta   90.00
_cell.angle_gamma   90.00
#
_symmetry.space_group_name_H-M   'P 1'
#
loop_
_entity.id
_entity.type
_entity.pdbx_description
1 polymer ?
#
loop_
_entity_poly.entity_id
_entity_poly.type
_entity_poly.pdbx_seq_one_letter_code
_entity_poly.pdbx_strand_id
1 'polypeptide(L)'
;MKKLFLLAFICIGMQTLSAQSLVEKWKPFSEYHELLSKTFHPSEDGNFGPIKEFSQELNSKAEALNVATLPQEFRNPKVESNLVILKKQTKLVNDLVKNKAPNVEIMRAFEDLHDIFHRIVLLCNDLKNNK
;
A
#
# COMPACT_ATOMS: atom_id res chain seq x y z
N MET A 1 -11.58 16.15 -60.22
CA MET A 1 -11.76 14.99 -59.32
C MET A 1 -10.89 15.14 -58.09
N LYS A 2 -11.47 15.61 -57.05
CA LYS A 2 -10.73 15.75 -55.76
C LYS A 2 -10.87 14.43 -55.00
N LYS A 3 -9.80 13.66 -54.95
CA LYS A 3 -9.75 12.47 -54.06
C LYS A 3 -9.57 13.03 -52.64
N LEU A 4 -10.63 13.00 -51.86
CA LEU A 4 -10.58 13.18 -50.43
C LEU A 4 -9.85 11.95 -49.83
N PHE A 5 -8.56 12.13 -49.54
CA PHE A 5 -7.86 11.24 -48.63
C PHE A 5 -8.40 11.53 -47.24
N LEU A 6 -9.37 10.72 -46.85
CA LEU A 6 -9.76 10.62 -45.44
C LEU A 6 -8.57 9.96 -44.74
N LEU A 7 -7.67 10.77 -44.23
CA LEU A 7 -6.70 10.34 -43.22
C LEU A 7 -7.54 10.00 -42.00
N ALA A 8 -7.91 8.72 -41.89
CA ALA A 8 -8.34 8.16 -40.64
C ALA A 8 -7.17 8.29 -39.68
N PHE A 9 -7.20 9.35 -38.89
CA PHE A 9 -6.36 9.51 -37.73
C PHE A 9 -6.83 8.42 -36.76
N ILE A 10 -6.22 7.24 -36.90
CA ILE A 10 -6.30 6.21 -35.84
C ILE A 10 -5.56 6.83 -34.67
N CYS A 11 -6.30 7.53 -33.80
CA CYS A 11 -5.89 7.71 -32.42
C CYS A 11 -5.80 6.31 -31.84
N ILE A 12 -4.63 5.70 -32.01
CA ILE A 12 -4.21 4.64 -31.11
C ILE A 12 -4.10 5.36 -29.77
N GLY A 13 -5.23 5.37 -29.04
CA GLY A 13 -5.20 5.69 -27.64
C GLY A 13 -4.15 4.78 -27.07
N MET A 14 -2.99 5.34 -26.71
CA MET A 14 -2.12 4.71 -25.76
C MET A 14 -2.98 4.57 -24.49
N GLN A 15 -3.70 3.47 -24.42
CA GLN A 15 -4.10 2.95 -23.16
C GLN A 15 -2.78 2.61 -22.48
N THR A 16 -2.30 3.56 -21.70
CA THR A 16 -1.39 3.22 -20.63
C THR A 16 -2.15 2.20 -19.83
N LEU A 17 -1.85 0.94 -20.08
CA LEU A 17 -2.14 -0.14 -19.14
C LEU A 17 -1.35 0.24 -17.89
N SER A 18 -1.91 1.19 -17.12
CA SER A 18 -1.48 1.39 -15.76
C SER A 18 -1.73 0.05 -15.10
N ALA A 19 -0.64 -0.71 -14.90
CA ALA A 19 -0.70 -1.97 -14.21
C ALA A 19 -1.39 -1.69 -12.90
N GLN A 20 -2.67 -2.15 -12.75
CA GLN A 20 -3.40 -1.98 -11.52
C GLN A 20 -2.53 -2.47 -10.39
N SER A 21 -2.25 -1.58 -9.44
CA SER A 21 -1.40 -1.88 -8.30
C SER A 21 -2.07 -2.92 -7.40
N LEU A 22 -1.29 -3.53 -6.51
CA LEU A 22 -1.85 -4.42 -5.48
C LEU A 22 -2.95 -3.72 -4.67
N VAL A 23 -2.80 -2.42 -4.44
CA VAL A 23 -3.80 -1.60 -3.73
C VAL A 23 -5.15 -1.63 -4.44
N GLU A 24 -5.19 -1.59 -5.76
CA GLU A 24 -6.45 -1.61 -6.53
C GLU A 24 -7.06 -3.00 -6.64
N LYS A 25 -6.24 -4.04 -6.69
CA LYS A 25 -6.69 -5.42 -6.95
C LYS A 25 -7.01 -6.23 -5.70
N TRP A 26 -6.48 -5.86 -4.57
CA TRP A 26 -6.68 -6.59 -3.33
C TRP A 26 -7.34 -5.71 -2.27
N LYS A 27 -8.64 -5.85 -2.13
CA LYS A 27 -9.47 -5.01 -1.25
C LYS A 27 -8.93 -4.87 0.19
N PRO A 28 -8.52 -5.95 0.89
CA PRO A 28 -7.94 -5.79 2.23
C PRO A 28 -6.72 -4.87 2.26
N PHE A 29 -5.89 -4.91 1.23
CA PHE A 29 -4.70 -4.06 1.12
C PHE A 29 -5.07 -2.60 0.80
N SER A 30 -6.11 -2.39 -0.01
CA SER A 30 -6.68 -1.06 -0.27
C SER A 30 -7.22 -0.42 1.01
N GLU A 31 -7.99 -1.16 1.79
CA GLU A 31 -8.55 -0.68 3.07
C GLU A 31 -7.46 -0.39 4.11
N TYR A 32 -6.43 -1.23 4.16
CA TYR A 32 -5.26 -0.99 4.99
C TYR A 32 -4.53 0.30 4.57
N HIS A 33 -4.29 0.47 3.27
CA HIS A 33 -3.62 1.66 2.72
C HIS A 33 -4.38 2.95 3.03
N GLU A 34 -5.70 2.94 2.90
CA GLU A 34 -6.53 4.11 3.20
C GLU A 34 -6.34 4.57 4.64
N LEU A 35 -6.39 3.64 5.59
CA LEU A 35 -6.21 3.97 7.01
C LEU A 35 -4.76 4.32 7.33
N LEU A 36 -3.78 3.62 6.73
CA LEU A 36 -2.37 3.96 6.86
C LEU A 36 -2.12 5.40 6.44
N SER A 37 -2.63 5.82 5.29
CA SER A 37 -2.47 7.19 4.77
C SER A 37 -3.13 8.23 5.68
N LYS A 38 -4.35 7.96 6.15
CA LYS A 38 -5.09 8.86 7.06
C LYS A 38 -4.41 9.06 8.41
N THR A 39 -3.60 8.11 8.84
CA THR A 39 -2.90 8.16 10.12
C THR A 39 -1.45 8.61 9.99
N PHE A 40 -0.78 8.26 8.90
CA PHE A 40 0.63 8.55 8.67
C PHE A 40 0.86 10.03 8.29
N HIS A 41 0.16 10.55 7.30
CA HIS A 41 0.39 11.91 6.81
C HIS A 41 0.18 12.99 7.89
N PRO A 42 -0.86 12.94 8.74
CA PRO A 42 -0.93 13.88 9.85
C PRO A 42 0.24 13.78 10.84
N SER A 43 0.76 12.55 11.06
CA SER A 43 1.91 12.33 11.94
C SER A 43 3.20 12.97 11.42
N GLU A 44 3.39 12.99 10.09
CA GLU A 44 4.51 13.72 9.46
C GLU A 44 4.49 15.22 9.79
N ASP A 45 3.30 15.79 9.92
CA ASP A 45 3.07 17.19 10.28
C ASP A 45 3.03 17.42 11.81
N GLY A 46 3.36 16.41 12.60
CA GLY A 46 3.37 16.48 14.06
C GLY A 46 2.02 16.23 14.74
N ASN A 47 0.98 15.90 13.97
CA ASN A 47 -0.34 15.55 14.51
C ASN A 47 -0.46 14.02 14.70
N PHE A 48 -0.22 13.58 15.93
CA PHE A 48 -0.32 12.16 16.32
C PHE A 48 -1.72 11.75 16.80
N GLY A 49 -2.70 12.64 16.74
CA GLY A 49 -4.09 12.33 17.11
C GLY A 49 -4.64 11.14 16.36
N PRO A 50 -4.62 11.12 15.00
CA PRO A 50 -5.16 10.03 14.22
C PRO A 50 -4.51 8.67 14.50
N ILE A 51 -3.18 8.58 14.57
CA ILE A 51 -2.55 7.27 14.86
C ILE A 51 -2.84 6.80 16.28
N LYS A 52 -2.93 7.70 17.25
CA LYS A 52 -3.29 7.35 18.63
C LYS A 52 -4.73 6.86 18.73
N GLU A 53 -5.62 7.37 17.90
CA GLU A 53 -7.01 6.94 17.86
C GLU A 53 -7.20 5.63 17.11
N PHE A 54 -6.53 5.45 15.96
CA PHE A 54 -6.80 4.37 15.01
C PHE A 54 -5.73 3.27 14.96
N SER A 55 -4.72 3.27 15.81
CA SER A 55 -3.65 2.26 15.78
C SER A 55 -4.17 0.83 15.94
N GLN A 56 -5.18 0.64 16.78
CA GLN A 56 -5.82 -0.67 16.97
C GLN A 56 -6.57 -1.13 15.70
N GLU A 57 -7.28 -0.21 15.06
CA GLU A 57 -7.99 -0.51 13.81
C GLU A 57 -6.99 -0.80 12.68
N LEU A 58 -5.90 -0.04 12.58
CA LEU A 58 -4.85 -0.28 11.62
C LEU A 58 -4.22 -1.67 11.81
N ASN A 59 -3.99 -2.08 13.07
CA ASN A 59 -3.49 -3.41 13.38
C ASN A 59 -4.49 -4.50 12.98
N SER A 60 -5.78 -4.31 13.22
CA SER A 60 -6.83 -5.24 12.79
C SER A 60 -6.88 -5.39 11.27
N LYS A 61 -6.73 -4.29 10.53
CA LYS A 61 -6.65 -4.34 9.06
C LYS A 61 -5.38 -5.04 8.57
N ALA A 62 -4.26 -4.91 9.26
CA ALA A 62 -3.05 -5.66 8.96
C ALA A 62 -3.25 -7.17 9.16
N GLU A 63 -3.91 -7.57 10.25
CA GLU A 63 -4.23 -8.98 10.51
C GLU A 63 -5.16 -9.59 9.44
N ALA A 64 -6.02 -8.78 8.81
CA ALA A 64 -6.87 -9.20 7.70
C ALA A 64 -6.11 -9.43 6.38
N LEU A 65 -4.83 -9.06 6.28
CA LEU A 65 -3.98 -9.30 5.12
C LEU A 65 -3.55 -10.76 5.05
N ASN A 66 -4.48 -11.63 4.69
CA ASN A 66 -4.24 -13.06 4.61
C ASN A 66 -3.67 -13.44 3.25
N VAL A 67 -2.51 -14.08 3.23
CA VAL A 67 -1.83 -14.56 2.00
C VAL A 67 -2.75 -15.47 1.18
N ALA A 68 -3.65 -16.22 1.81
CA ALA A 68 -4.61 -17.07 1.10
C ALA A 68 -5.54 -16.29 0.16
N THR A 69 -5.81 -15.01 0.45
CA THR A 69 -6.64 -14.12 -0.38
C THR A 69 -5.83 -13.20 -1.29
N LEU A 70 -4.51 -13.24 -1.20
CA LEU A 70 -3.62 -12.50 -2.10
C LEU A 70 -3.83 -12.95 -3.54
N PRO A 71 -4.09 -12.03 -4.49
CA PRO A 71 -4.23 -12.41 -5.90
C PRO A 71 -3.02 -13.19 -6.40
N GLN A 72 -3.26 -14.25 -7.16
CA GLN A 72 -2.23 -15.20 -7.57
C GLN A 72 -1.07 -14.54 -8.34
N GLU A 73 -1.36 -13.52 -9.12
CA GLU A 73 -0.36 -12.76 -9.87
C GLU A 73 0.69 -12.06 -8.99
N PHE A 74 0.37 -11.81 -7.72
CA PHE A 74 1.26 -11.19 -6.74
C PHE A 74 1.87 -12.20 -5.75
N ARG A 75 1.54 -13.48 -5.86
CA ARG A 75 2.11 -14.52 -5.00
C ARG A 75 3.58 -14.74 -5.35
N ASN A 76 4.42 -14.40 -4.42
CA ASN A 76 5.86 -14.49 -4.53
C ASN A 76 6.44 -14.56 -3.11
N PRO A 77 7.46 -15.39 -2.85
CA PRO A 77 8.05 -15.50 -1.52
C PRO A 77 8.50 -14.17 -0.91
N LYS A 78 8.99 -13.23 -1.72
CA LYS A 78 9.39 -11.90 -1.26
C LYS A 78 8.18 -11.05 -0.85
N VAL A 79 7.10 -11.08 -1.61
CA VAL A 79 5.85 -10.38 -1.25
C VAL A 79 5.29 -10.96 0.02
N GLU A 80 5.17 -12.28 0.12
CA GLU A 80 4.62 -12.96 1.29
C GLU A 80 5.43 -12.68 2.56
N SER A 81 6.77 -12.73 2.49
CA SER A 81 7.63 -12.41 3.63
C SER A 81 7.53 -10.94 4.06
N ASN A 82 7.40 -10.02 3.10
CA ASN A 82 7.21 -8.61 3.42
C ASN A 82 5.82 -8.31 4.02
N LEU A 83 4.78 -9.06 3.66
CA LEU A 83 3.48 -8.99 4.33
C LEU A 83 3.56 -9.43 5.80
N VAL A 84 4.33 -10.46 6.11
CA VAL A 84 4.59 -10.86 7.50
C VAL A 84 5.30 -9.74 8.27
N ILE A 85 6.31 -9.12 7.65
CA ILE A 85 7.03 -8.00 8.25
C ILE A 85 6.10 -6.79 8.47
N LEU A 86 5.23 -6.48 7.50
CA LEU A 86 4.24 -5.40 7.60
C LEU A 86 3.32 -5.60 8.81
N LYS A 87 2.81 -6.81 9.01
CA LYS A 87 1.95 -7.14 10.15
C LYS A 87 2.67 -6.95 11.48
N LYS A 88 3.90 -7.43 11.59
CA LYS A 88 4.71 -7.26 12.80
C LYS A 88 5.01 -5.80 13.09
N GLN A 89 5.33 -5.01 12.07
CA GLN A 89 5.62 -3.60 12.23
C GLN A 89 4.36 -2.80 12.59
N THR A 90 3.20 -3.15 12.01
CA THR A 90 1.92 -2.53 12.39
C THR A 90 1.58 -2.81 13.85
N LYS A 91 1.80 -4.04 14.29
CA LYS A 91 1.63 -4.42 15.70
C LYS A 91 2.56 -3.60 16.60
N LEU A 92 3.81 -3.42 16.22
CA LEU A 92 4.77 -2.61 16.98
C LEU A 92 4.28 -1.16 17.15
N VAL A 93 3.80 -0.54 16.07
CA VAL A 93 3.23 0.82 16.14
C VAL A 93 2.05 0.87 17.12
N ASN A 94 1.14 -0.10 17.04
CA ASN A 94 0.01 -0.20 17.95
C ASN A 94 0.46 -0.39 19.42
N ASP A 95 1.43 -1.24 19.67
CA ASP A 95 1.97 -1.49 21.01
C ASP A 95 2.63 -0.21 21.59
N LEU A 96 3.38 0.53 20.77
CA LEU A 96 3.98 1.81 21.18
C LEU A 96 2.92 2.85 21.56
N VAL A 97 1.84 2.94 20.78
CA VAL A 97 0.71 3.83 21.09
C VAL A 97 0.04 3.40 22.39
N LYS A 98 -0.25 2.13 22.57
CA LYS A 98 -0.88 1.60 23.80
C LYS A 98 -0.03 1.84 25.04
N ASN A 99 1.27 1.72 24.91
CA ASN A 99 2.23 1.91 26.00
C ASN A 99 2.59 3.39 26.21
N LYS A 100 1.93 4.31 25.51
CA LYS A 100 2.17 5.76 25.57
C LYS A 100 3.63 6.15 25.36
N ALA A 101 4.27 5.47 24.40
CA ALA A 101 5.64 5.79 23.99
C ALA A 101 5.76 7.25 23.49
N PRO A 102 6.94 7.86 23.58
CA PRO A 102 7.17 9.20 23.03
C PRO A 102 6.83 9.26 21.53
N ASN A 103 6.31 10.39 21.08
CA ASN A 103 5.95 10.58 19.68
C ASN A 103 7.11 10.30 18.71
N VAL A 104 8.35 10.60 19.09
CA VAL A 104 9.54 10.32 18.28
C VAL A 104 9.75 8.83 18.04
N GLU A 105 9.43 7.98 19.01
CA GLU A 105 9.53 6.53 18.86
C GLU A 105 8.39 5.98 18.00
N ILE A 106 7.18 6.50 18.21
CA ILE A 106 6.02 6.16 17.37
C ILE A 106 6.31 6.53 15.91
N MET A 107 6.83 7.74 15.66
CA MET A 107 7.11 8.21 14.30
C MET A 107 8.17 7.36 13.63
N ARG A 108 9.25 7.00 14.30
CA ARG A 108 10.30 6.14 13.75
C ARG A 108 9.75 4.77 13.32
N ALA A 109 8.98 4.12 14.19
CA ALA A 109 8.37 2.84 13.86
C ALA A 109 7.34 2.97 12.73
N PHE A 110 6.66 4.11 12.67
CA PHE A 110 5.65 4.39 11.65
C PHE A 110 6.29 4.70 10.28
N GLU A 111 7.41 5.40 10.22
CA GLU A 111 8.22 5.60 9.01
C GLU A 111 8.70 4.24 8.46
N ASP A 112 9.23 3.38 9.32
CA ASP A 112 9.64 2.03 8.93
C ASP A 112 8.45 1.24 8.36
N LEU A 113 7.28 1.34 8.96
CA LEU A 113 6.05 0.72 8.47
C LEU A 113 5.66 1.22 7.07
N HIS A 114 5.70 2.53 6.87
CA HIS A 114 5.40 3.16 5.60
C HIS A 114 6.38 2.70 4.50
N ASP A 115 7.66 2.59 4.81
CA ASP A 115 8.68 2.09 3.90
C ASP A 115 8.45 0.61 3.53
N ILE A 116 8.06 -0.22 4.49
CA ILE A 116 7.71 -1.63 4.23
C ILE A 116 6.50 -1.72 3.29
N PHE A 117 5.48 -0.88 3.51
CA PHE A 117 4.32 -0.82 2.64
C PHE A 117 4.71 -0.49 1.19
N HIS A 118 5.51 0.54 0.98
CA HIS A 118 5.99 0.92 -0.35
C HIS A 118 6.84 -0.16 -1.00
N ARG A 119 7.66 -0.87 -0.22
CA ARG A 119 8.45 -2.00 -0.72
C ARG A 119 7.56 -3.11 -1.29
N ILE A 120 6.46 -3.42 -0.62
CA ILE A 120 5.48 -4.42 -1.12
C ILE A 120 4.89 -3.96 -2.44
N VAL A 121 4.48 -2.70 -2.56
CA VAL A 121 3.93 -2.14 -3.79
C VAL A 121 4.94 -2.24 -4.94
N LEU A 122 6.20 -1.88 -4.69
CA LEU A 122 7.27 -1.97 -5.69
C LEU A 122 7.53 -3.42 -6.14
N LEU A 123 7.61 -4.36 -5.20
CA LEU A 123 7.77 -5.79 -5.53
C LEU A 123 6.64 -6.31 -6.41
N CYS A 124 5.41 -5.91 -6.14
CA CYS A 124 4.26 -6.31 -6.95
C CYS A 124 4.27 -5.68 -8.35
N ASN A 125 4.73 -4.44 -8.47
CA ASN A 125 4.88 -3.78 -9.77
C ASN A 125 5.97 -4.45 -10.62
N ASP A 126 7.10 -4.82 -10.03
CA ASP A 126 8.18 -5.51 -10.71
C ASP A 126 7.76 -6.89 -11.24
N LEU A 127 6.94 -7.62 -10.51
CA LEU A 127 6.39 -8.90 -10.94
C LEU A 127 5.53 -8.79 -12.21
N LYS A 128 4.90 -7.65 -12.44
CA LYS A 128 4.12 -7.38 -13.65
C LYS A 128 4.99 -7.02 -14.84
N ASN A 129 6.05 -6.26 -14.61
CA ASN A 129 6.92 -5.77 -15.67
C ASN A 129 7.84 -6.86 -16.22
N ASN A 130 8.05 -7.96 -15.48
CA ASN A 130 8.89 -9.09 -15.86
C ASN A 130 8.13 -10.26 -16.49
N LYS A 131 6.87 -10.07 -16.82
CA LYS A 131 6.07 -10.99 -17.62
C LYS A 131 5.93 -10.48 -19.05
#